data_7c6637a588e0ba001fb3429f528d25f3
#
_entry.id   7c6637a588e0ba001fb3429f528d25f3
#
_cell.length_a   1.000
_cell.length_b   1.000
_cell.length_c   1.000
_cell.angle_alpha   90.00
_cell.angle_beta   90.00
_cell.angle_gamma   90.00
#
_symmetry.space_group_name_H-M   'P 1'
#
loop_
_entity.id
_entity.type
_entity.pdbx_description
1 polymer ?
#
loop_
_entity_poly.entity_id
_entity_poly.type
_entity_poly.pdbx_seq_one_letter_code
_entity_poly.pdbx_strand_id
1 'polypeptide(L)'
;MSEITKLTLVELTKKIKSKELSALETANAYVSRVKKSKNLNTFITETLDQALVSAKNIDDNNLKSGVLAGAPIAVKDLFCTKNVQTTASSKILKNFIPPYESTVTSKLWDSGAILLGKLNCDEFAMGSSNETSAYGNVVNPYQESGENLVPGGSSGGCSSAVSANLTSSTVGTDTGGSIRQPASFTGIVGLKPTYGRCSRWGIVAFAS
;
A
#
# COMPACT_ATOMS: atom_id res chain seq x y z
N MET A 1 8.94 -11.09 -16.26
CA MET A 1 8.24 -10.61 -15.05
C MET A 1 7.91 -11.82 -14.20
N SER A 2 8.10 -11.77 -12.89
CA SER A 2 7.69 -12.89 -12.04
C SER A 2 6.16 -13.06 -12.14
N GLU A 3 5.69 -14.26 -12.46
CA GLU A 3 4.25 -14.59 -12.50
C GLU A 3 3.58 -14.34 -11.14
N ILE A 4 4.34 -14.42 -10.04
CA ILE A 4 3.86 -14.22 -8.67
C ILE A 4 3.18 -12.85 -8.50
N THR A 5 3.76 -11.77 -9.02
CA THR A 5 3.23 -10.41 -8.83
C THR A 5 2.00 -10.09 -9.68
N LYS A 6 1.58 -11.01 -10.57
CA LYS A 6 0.35 -10.91 -11.35
C LYS A 6 -0.84 -11.65 -10.71
N LEU A 7 -0.57 -12.46 -9.69
CA LEU A 7 -1.61 -13.17 -8.96
C LEU A 7 -2.53 -12.19 -8.22
N THR A 8 -3.81 -12.48 -8.21
CA THR A 8 -4.74 -11.78 -7.33
C THR A 8 -4.40 -12.06 -5.87
N LEU A 9 -4.80 -11.19 -4.95
CA LEU A 9 -4.60 -11.40 -3.51
C LEU A 9 -5.15 -12.75 -3.04
N VAL A 10 -6.29 -13.18 -3.59
CA VAL A 10 -6.92 -14.46 -3.25
C VAL A 10 -6.08 -15.65 -3.71
N GLU A 11 -5.61 -15.62 -4.96
CA GLU A 11 -4.74 -16.68 -5.50
C GLU A 11 -3.41 -16.73 -4.73
N LEU A 12 -2.82 -15.57 -4.47
CA LEU A 12 -1.57 -15.45 -3.73
C LEU A 12 -1.68 -16.07 -2.33
N THR A 13 -2.68 -15.68 -1.56
CA THR A 13 -2.88 -16.22 -0.20
C THR A 13 -3.21 -17.70 -0.19
N LYS A 14 -3.97 -18.20 -1.18
CA LYS A 14 -4.21 -19.65 -1.35
C LYS A 14 -2.92 -20.41 -1.59
N LYS A 15 -2.07 -19.94 -2.51
CA LYS A 15 -0.78 -20.60 -2.83
C LYS A 15 0.20 -20.58 -1.66
N ILE A 16 0.22 -19.49 -0.87
CA ILE A 16 1.04 -19.44 0.35
C ILE A 16 0.53 -20.43 1.41
N LYS A 17 -0.78 -20.50 1.61
CA LYS A 17 -1.39 -21.44 2.57
C LYS A 17 -1.19 -22.91 2.18
N SER A 18 -1.28 -23.21 0.89
CA SER A 18 -1.03 -24.58 0.37
C SER A 18 0.46 -24.94 0.31
N LYS A 19 1.37 -24.00 0.65
CA LYS A 19 2.83 -24.15 0.54
C LYS A 19 3.34 -24.32 -0.90
N GLU A 20 2.53 -23.98 -1.90
CA GLU A 20 2.96 -23.89 -3.29
C GLU A 20 3.90 -22.69 -3.53
N LEU A 21 3.73 -21.61 -2.74
CA LEU A 21 4.64 -20.49 -2.63
C LEU A 21 5.04 -20.27 -1.18
N SER A 22 6.28 -19.82 -0.95
CA SER A 22 6.67 -19.32 0.36
C SER A 22 6.32 -17.84 0.51
N ALA A 23 6.14 -17.36 1.74
CA ALA A 23 5.98 -15.93 2.02
C ALA A 23 7.25 -15.16 1.62
N LEU A 24 8.42 -15.73 1.86
CA LEU A 24 9.71 -15.12 1.52
C LEU A 24 9.90 -15.00 0.00
N GLU A 25 9.58 -16.03 -0.77
CA GLU A 25 9.62 -15.98 -2.25
C GLU A 25 8.68 -14.89 -2.77
N THR A 26 7.46 -14.84 -2.24
CA THR A 26 6.47 -13.84 -2.57
C THR A 26 6.98 -12.43 -2.26
N ALA A 27 7.48 -12.19 -1.05
CA ALA A 27 8.02 -10.88 -0.65
C ALA A 27 9.19 -10.45 -1.54
N ASN A 28 10.12 -11.36 -1.86
CA ASN A 28 11.24 -11.07 -2.77
C ASN A 28 10.79 -10.62 -4.16
N ALA A 29 9.73 -11.24 -4.71
CA ALA A 29 9.19 -10.86 -6.01
C ALA A 29 8.69 -9.41 -6.00
N TYR A 30 7.91 -9.01 -4.99
CA TYR A 30 7.42 -7.63 -4.86
C TYR A 30 8.53 -6.62 -4.54
N VAL A 31 9.44 -6.95 -3.61
CA VAL A 31 10.61 -6.11 -3.28
C VAL A 31 11.44 -5.81 -4.53
N SER A 32 11.69 -6.82 -5.37
CA SER A 32 12.42 -6.63 -6.63
C SER A 32 11.69 -5.66 -7.57
N ARG A 33 10.36 -5.74 -7.65
CA ARG A 33 9.58 -4.80 -8.48
C ARG A 33 9.60 -3.38 -7.93
N VAL A 34 9.38 -3.21 -6.63
CA VAL A 34 9.42 -1.88 -6.00
C VAL A 34 10.76 -1.19 -6.27
N LYS A 35 11.88 -1.92 -6.10
CA LYS A 35 13.23 -1.40 -6.37
C LYS A 35 13.43 -0.94 -7.82
N LYS A 36 12.76 -1.58 -8.79
CA LYS A 36 12.86 -1.26 -10.23
C LYS A 36 11.90 -0.17 -10.71
N SER A 37 10.94 0.23 -9.89
CA SER A 37 9.83 1.13 -10.30
C SER A 37 9.82 2.45 -9.52
N LYS A 38 11.00 2.95 -9.14
CA LYS A 38 11.16 4.20 -8.38
C LYS A 38 10.65 5.43 -9.14
N ASN A 39 10.66 5.38 -10.46
CA ASN A 39 10.15 6.44 -11.33
C ASN A 39 8.66 6.71 -11.15
N LEU A 40 7.89 5.77 -10.60
CA LEU A 40 6.46 5.97 -10.32
C LEU A 40 6.20 6.79 -9.05
N ASN A 41 7.20 6.95 -8.20
CA ASN A 41 7.13 7.70 -6.93
C ASN A 41 5.96 7.27 -6.02
N THR A 42 5.64 5.98 -6.01
CA THR A 42 4.48 5.44 -5.28
C THR A 42 4.71 5.33 -3.77
N PHE A 43 5.97 5.17 -3.31
CA PHE A 43 6.32 5.01 -1.90
C PHE A 43 7.00 6.26 -1.33
N ILE A 44 6.62 6.68 -0.12
CA ILE A 44 7.33 7.68 0.68
C ILE A 44 8.32 6.99 1.63
N THR A 45 7.84 5.98 2.33
CA THR A 45 8.65 5.19 3.26
C THR A 45 8.59 3.72 2.84
N GLU A 46 9.74 3.13 2.59
CA GLU A 46 9.86 1.72 2.26
C GLU A 46 10.28 0.91 3.48
N THR A 47 9.66 -0.25 3.69
CA THR A 47 10.00 -1.19 4.77
C THR A 47 10.42 -2.54 4.19
N LEU A 48 11.09 -2.52 3.04
CA LEU A 48 11.36 -3.70 2.22
C LEU A 48 12.20 -4.77 2.94
N ASP A 49 13.23 -4.35 3.69
CA ASP A 49 14.07 -5.29 4.44
C ASP A 49 13.28 -5.90 5.61
N GLN A 50 12.46 -5.10 6.30
CA GLN A 50 11.56 -5.59 7.34
C GLN A 50 10.52 -6.55 6.78
N ALA A 51 10.03 -6.30 5.56
CA ALA A 51 9.11 -7.19 4.86
C ALA A 51 9.73 -8.58 4.62
N LEU A 52 11.00 -8.64 4.22
CA LEU A 52 11.71 -9.91 4.03
C LEU A 52 11.92 -10.65 5.36
N VAL A 53 12.25 -9.94 6.42
CA VAL A 53 12.37 -10.52 7.77
C VAL A 53 11.03 -11.09 8.24
N SER A 54 9.94 -10.32 8.05
CA SER A 54 8.59 -10.77 8.42
C SER A 54 8.15 -11.99 7.61
N ALA A 55 8.42 -11.99 6.31
CA ALA A 55 8.12 -13.10 5.43
C ALA A 55 8.85 -14.39 5.86
N LYS A 56 10.14 -14.28 6.15
CA LYS A 56 10.94 -15.39 6.65
C LYS A 56 10.38 -15.94 7.97
N ASN A 57 10.02 -15.06 8.91
CA ASN A 57 9.42 -15.45 10.18
C ASN A 57 8.09 -16.21 10.00
N ILE A 58 7.26 -15.80 9.04
CA ILE A 58 6.01 -16.50 8.69
C ILE A 58 6.30 -17.93 8.21
N ASP A 59 7.30 -18.08 7.35
CA ASP A 59 7.68 -19.41 6.82
C ASP A 59 8.29 -20.30 7.90
N ASP A 60 9.27 -19.79 8.67
CA ASP A 60 9.99 -20.53 9.72
C ASP A 60 9.06 -21.01 10.83
N ASN A 61 8.09 -20.20 11.25
CA ASN A 61 7.17 -20.51 12.34
C ASN A 61 5.80 -21.02 11.87
N ASN A 62 5.64 -21.29 10.58
CA ASN A 62 4.40 -21.76 9.96
C ASN A 62 3.17 -20.88 10.29
N LEU A 63 3.34 -19.57 10.36
CA LEU A 63 2.29 -18.58 10.72
C LEU A 63 1.37 -18.26 9.54
N LYS A 64 0.77 -19.30 8.91
CA LYS A 64 -0.03 -19.18 7.69
C LYS A 64 -1.55 -19.27 7.94
N SER A 65 -2.00 -19.07 9.18
CA SER A 65 -3.41 -19.22 9.57
C SER A 65 -4.30 -18.00 9.23
N GLY A 66 -3.75 -16.80 9.19
CA GLY A 66 -4.46 -15.57 8.87
C GLY A 66 -4.98 -15.53 7.44
N VAL A 67 -6.07 -14.79 7.19
CA VAL A 67 -6.63 -14.66 5.82
C VAL A 67 -5.69 -13.98 4.84
N LEU A 68 -4.76 -13.15 5.35
CA LEU A 68 -3.75 -12.43 4.57
C LEU A 68 -2.33 -12.99 4.78
N ALA A 69 -2.20 -14.18 5.37
CA ALA A 69 -0.91 -14.73 5.77
C ALA A 69 0.13 -14.70 4.62
N GLY A 70 1.21 -13.98 4.84
CA GLY A 70 2.31 -13.84 3.89
C GLY A 70 2.05 -12.88 2.73
N ALA A 71 0.87 -12.25 2.64
CA ALA A 71 0.55 -11.33 1.56
C ALA A 71 1.28 -9.98 1.73
N PRO A 72 2.13 -9.56 0.77
CA PRO A 72 2.76 -8.26 0.78
C PRO A 72 1.75 -7.18 0.39
N ILE A 73 1.50 -6.25 1.30
CA ILE A 73 0.61 -5.10 1.08
C ILE A 73 1.32 -3.80 1.43
N ALA A 74 0.75 -2.69 1.00
CA ALA A 74 1.20 -1.37 1.38
C ALA A 74 0.00 -0.50 1.79
N VAL A 75 0.24 0.54 2.59
CA VAL A 75 -0.81 1.39 3.13
C VAL A 75 -0.56 2.86 2.81
N LYS A 76 -1.63 3.61 2.55
CA LYS A 76 -1.54 5.06 2.35
C LYS A 76 -0.86 5.73 3.55
N ASP A 77 -0.06 6.74 3.29
CA ASP A 77 0.74 7.41 4.33
C ASP A 77 -0.07 8.28 5.31
N LEU A 78 -1.36 8.01 5.43
CA LEU A 78 -2.24 8.54 6.47
C LEU A 78 -2.43 7.58 7.66
N PHE A 79 -2.18 6.28 7.45
CA PHE A 79 -2.37 5.28 8.51
C PHE A 79 -1.18 5.28 9.45
N CYS A 80 -1.39 5.66 10.70
CA CYS A 80 -0.38 5.50 11.75
C CYS A 80 0.01 4.03 11.83
N THR A 81 1.28 3.77 11.55
CA THR A 81 1.90 2.45 11.59
C THR A 81 3.00 2.48 12.62
N LYS A 82 2.89 1.69 13.66
CA LYS A 82 3.80 1.71 14.80
C LYS A 82 5.25 1.53 14.36
N ASN A 83 6.12 2.44 14.83
CA ASN A 83 7.55 2.47 14.52
C ASN A 83 7.89 2.69 13.03
N VAL A 84 6.92 3.06 12.19
CA VAL A 84 7.15 3.39 10.79
C VAL A 84 6.74 4.84 10.54
N GLN A 85 7.63 5.63 9.94
CA GLN A 85 7.37 7.02 9.63
C GLN A 85 6.03 7.17 8.89
N THR A 86 5.22 8.13 9.36
CA THR A 86 3.90 8.44 8.77
C THR A 86 3.81 9.96 8.60
N THR A 87 3.80 10.43 7.36
CA THR A 87 3.95 11.86 7.06
C THR A 87 2.70 12.54 6.53
N ALA A 88 1.67 11.78 6.17
CA ALA A 88 0.51 12.30 5.43
C ALA A 88 0.93 13.05 4.14
N SER A 89 2.03 12.63 3.51
CA SER A 89 2.66 13.30 2.37
C SER A 89 3.04 14.76 2.62
N SER A 90 3.24 15.14 3.88
CA SER A 90 3.59 16.51 4.32
C SER A 90 4.94 16.55 5.01
N LYS A 91 5.68 17.64 4.80
CA LYS A 91 6.91 17.91 5.56
C LYS A 91 6.66 18.34 7.00
N ILE A 92 5.44 18.74 7.35
CA ILE A 92 5.05 19.05 8.73
C ILE A 92 5.22 17.81 9.62
N LEU A 93 4.90 16.62 9.10
CA LEU A 93 5.03 15.34 9.81
C LEU A 93 6.29 14.56 9.42
N LYS A 94 7.27 15.18 8.79
CA LYS A 94 8.48 14.54 8.26
C LYS A 94 9.20 13.58 9.21
N ASN A 95 9.16 13.88 10.51
CA ASN A 95 9.85 13.07 11.53
C ASN A 95 8.88 12.33 12.46
N PHE A 96 7.60 12.29 12.11
CA PHE A 96 6.61 11.64 12.96
C PHE A 96 6.67 10.13 12.79
N ILE A 97 7.03 9.44 13.85
CA ILE A 97 7.00 7.98 13.97
C ILE A 97 5.96 7.62 15.03
N PRO A 98 4.80 7.11 14.63
CA PRO A 98 3.74 6.77 15.58
C PRO A 98 4.20 5.73 16.61
N PRO A 99 3.95 5.95 17.92
CA PRO A 99 4.19 4.93 18.95
C PRO A 99 3.06 3.89 19.03
N TYR A 100 2.05 4.02 18.19
CA TYR A 100 0.84 3.19 18.16
C TYR A 100 0.47 2.77 16.74
N GLU A 101 -0.35 1.74 16.64
CA GLU A 101 -0.90 1.21 15.39
C GLU A 101 -2.31 1.77 15.17
N SER A 102 -2.68 2.10 13.93
CA SER A 102 -4.08 2.36 13.62
C SER A 102 -4.90 1.07 13.73
N THR A 103 -6.20 1.17 13.99
CA THR A 103 -7.07 -0.02 14.06
C THR A 103 -7.02 -0.84 12.76
N VAL A 104 -6.93 -0.16 11.61
CA VAL A 104 -6.91 -0.83 10.31
C VAL A 104 -5.62 -1.61 10.14
N THR A 105 -4.47 -0.97 10.37
CA THR A 105 -3.16 -1.60 10.20
C THR A 105 -2.94 -2.73 11.20
N SER A 106 -3.36 -2.56 12.47
CA SER A 106 -3.35 -3.65 13.45
C SER A 106 -4.07 -4.90 12.92
N LYS A 107 -5.31 -4.75 12.42
CA LYS A 107 -6.07 -5.87 11.87
C LYS A 107 -5.43 -6.52 10.65
N LEU A 108 -4.71 -5.75 9.83
CA LEU A 108 -3.99 -6.30 8.69
C LEU A 108 -2.83 -7.18 9.15
N TRP A 109 -2.05 -6.71 10.14
CA TRP A 109 -0.93 -7.48 10.68
C TRP A 109 -1.41 -8.71 11.44
N ASP A 110 -2.47 -8.59 12.24
CA ASP A 110 -3.13 -9.71 12.93
C ASP A 110 -3.66 -10.77 11.95
N SER A 111 -4.01 -10.35 10.72
CA SER A 111 -4.41 -11.24 9.63
C SER A 111 -3.23 -11.87 8.87
N GLY A 112 -1.99 -11.51 9.24
CA GLY A 112 -0.76 -12.06 8.68
C GLY A 112 -0.22 -11.35 7.45
N ALA A 113 -0.69 -10.15 7.13
CA ALA A 113 -0.15 -9.35 6.04
C ALA A 113 1.27 -8.84 6.35
N ILE A 114 2.05 -8.60 5.30
CA ILE A 114 3.41 -8.07 5.37
C ILE A 114 3.42 -6.64 4.83
N LEU A 115 3.99 -5.70 5.58
CA LEU A 115 4.09 -4.31 5.15
C LEU A 115 5.27 -4.10 4.20
N LEU A 116 5.00 -3.61 2.98
CA LEU A 116 6.03 -3.16 2.04
C LEU A 116 6.42 -1.69 2.24
N GLY A 117 5.51 -0.87 2.77
CA GLY A 117 5.78 0.55 3.04
C GLY A 117 4.55 1.43 3.04
N LYS A 118 4.82 2.74 3.14
CA LYS A 118 3.82 3.82 3.18
C LYS A 118 3.74 4.48 1.80
N LEU A 119 2.53 4.56 1.28
CA LEU A 119 2.26 5.01 -0.08
C LEU A 119 1.94 6.50 -0.14
N ASN A 120 2.50 7.13 -1.16
CA ASN A 120 2.33 8.53 -1.46
C ASN A 120 0.85 8.90 -1.72
N CYS A 121 0.49 10.11 -1.37
CA CYS A 121 -0.86 10.63 -1.53
C CYS A 121 -0.83 12.15 -1.71
N ASP A 122 -1.93 12.76 -2.05
CA ASP A 122 -2.05 14.21 -1.89
C ASP A 122 -1.84 14.61 -0.43
N GLU A 123 -1.19 15.74 -0.18
CA GLU A 123 -0.86 16.21 1.18
C GLU A 123 -2.11 16.28 2.06
N PHE A 124 -2.08 15.61 3.23
CA PHE A 124 -3.22 15.43 4.16
C PHE A 124 -4.51 14.90 3.48
N ALA A 125 -4.38 14.15 2.38
CA ALA A 125 -5.48 13.68 1.54
C ALA A 125 -6.30 14.80 0.87
N MET A 126 -5.75 16.01 0.78
CA MET A 126 -6.42 17.20 0.20
C MET A 126 -6.04 17.38 -1.27
N GLY A 127 -6.59 16.53 -2.12
CA GLY A 127 -6.36 16.58 -3.56
C GLY A 127 -7.05 15.45 -4.30
N SER A 128 -6.93 15.45 -5.61
CA SER A 128 -7.56 14.47 -6.51
C SER A 128 -6.68 14.02 -7.68
N SER A 129 -5.41 14.43 -7.69
CA SER A 129 -4.45 14.09 -8.77
C SER A 129 -3.15 13.47 -8.27
N ASN A 130 -2.86 13.59 -6.96
CA ASN A 130 -1.59 13.24 -6.32
C ASN A 130 -0.41 14.11 -6.78
N GLU A 131 -0.70 15.39 -7.02
CA GLU A 131 0.30 16.41 -7.38
C GLU A 131 0.64 17.34 -6.21
N THR A 132 -0.11 17.29 -5.10
CA THR A 132 0.10 18.16 -3.94
C THR A 132 1.05 17.57 -2.89
N SER A 133 1.56 16.37 -3.11
CA SER A 133 2.51 15.72 -2.19
C SER A 133 3.81 16.53 -2.03
N ALA A 134 4.23 16.76 -0.80
CA ALA A 134 5.52 17.37 -0.50
C ALA A 134 6.74 16.49 -0.86
N TYR A 135 6.49 15.25 -1.30
CA TYR A 135 7.49 14.27 -1.75
C TYR A 135 7.46 14.04 -3.27
N GLY A 136 6.77 14.90 -4.00
CA GLY A 136 6.66 14.86 -5.46
C GLY A 136 5.47 14.05 -5.97
N ASN A 137 5.20 14.22 -7.26
CA ASN A 137 4.03 13.65 -7.93
C ASN A 137 4.14 12.15 -8.07
N VAL A 138 3.02 11.45 -7.95
CA VAL A 138 2.90 10.05 -8.34
C VAL A 138 2.56 9.97 -9.82
N VAL A 139 3.14 9.00 -10.50
CA VAL A 139 2.91 8.78 -11.93
C VAL A 139 1.96 7.62 -12.15
N ASN A 140 1.03 7.77 -13.08
CA ASN A 140 0.15 6.69 -13.53
C ASN A 140 0.99 5.64 -14.31
N PRO A 141 0.86 4.33 -14.02
CA PRO A 141 1.56 3.31 -14.80
C PRO A 141 1.15 3.24 -16.28
N TYR A 142 -0.06 3.67 -16.61
CA TYR A 142 -0.53 3.85 -17.98
C TYR A 142 -0.09 5.22 -18.48
N GLN A 143 1.06 5.26 -19.16
CA GLN A 143 1.59 6.48 -19.75
C GLN A 143 1.42 6.44 -21.27
N GLU A 144 1.07 7.58 -21.85
CA GLU A 144 1.24 7.80 -23.28
C GLU A 144 2.63 8.38 -23.57
N SER A 145 3.12 8.20 -24.78
CA SER A 145 4.48 8.60 -25.16
C SER A 145 4.71 10.10 -24.93
N GLY A 146 5.57 10.42 -23.97
CA GLY A 146 6.01 11.79 -23.68
C GLY A 146 5.22 12.52 -22.59
N GLU A 147 4.17 11.94 -22.02
CA GLU A 147 3.37 12.56 -20.95
C GLU A 147 3.31 11.71 -19.69
N ASN A 148 3.50 12.34 -18.53
CA ASN A 148 3.24 11.74 -17.24
C ASN A 148 1.79 11.96 -16.86
N LEU A 149 0.94 10.97 -17.01
CA LEU A 149 -0.46 11.03 -16.60
C LEU A 149 -0.59 10.95 -15.07
N VAL A 150 -1.54 11.68 -14.51
CA VAL A 150 -1.87 11.60 -13.10
C VAL A 150 -2.58 10.27 -12.77
N PRO A 151 -2.29 9.66 -11.60
CA PRO A 151 -2.98 8.43 -11.18
C PRO A 151 -4.35 8.70 -10.56
N GLY A 152 -4.73 9.98 -10.41
CA GLY A 152 -5.82 10.40 -9.55
C GLY A 152 -5.40 10.47 -8.08
N GLY A 153 -6.32 10.89 -7.21
CA GLY A 153 -6.02 11.08 -5.79
C GLY A 153 -7.29 11.14 -4.91
N SER A 154 -7.07 11.28 -3.66
CA SER A 154 -5.79 11.44 -2.97
C SER A 154 -4.99 10.14 -2.73
N SER A 155 -5.52 8.96 -3.02
CA SER A 155 -4.81 7.67 -2.86
C SER A 155 -4.09 7.25 -4.17
N GLY A 156 -3.42 8.17 -4.86
CA GLY A 156 -2.77 7.91 -6.15
C GLY A 156 -1.61 6.93 -6.04
N GLY A 157 -0.78 7.03 -4.99
CA GLY A 157 0.27 6.04 -4.75
C GLY A 157 -0.28 4.63 -4.51
N CYS A 158 -1.45 4.52 -3.85
CA CYS A 158 -2.12 3.24 -3.63
C CYS A 158 -2.54 2.60 -4.96
N SER A 159 -3.24 3.37 -5.78
CA SER A 159 -3.78 2.86 -7.04
C SER A 159 -2.66 2.57 -8.05
N SER A 160 -1.68 3.46 -8.17
CA SER A 160 -0.51 3.27 -9.04
C SER A 160 0.32 2.05 -8.62
N ALA A 161 0.51 1.82 -7.31
CA ALA A 161 1.27 0.65 -6.83
C ALA A 161 0.59 -0.67 -7.18
N VAL A 162 -0.75 -0.77 -7.05
CA VAL A 162 -1.50 -1.98 -7.44
C VAL A 162 -1.46 -2.16 -8.96
N SER A 163 -1.75 -1.12 -9.72
CA SER A 163 -1.77 -1.15 -11.19
C SER A 163 -0.41 -1.57 -11.78
N ALA A 164 0.70 -1.14 -11.16
CA ALA A 164 2.05 -1.52 -11.55
C ALA A 164 2.49 -2.88 -10.97
N ASN A 165 1.63 -3.60 -10.24
CA ASN A 165 1.94 -4.85 -9.54
C ASN A 165 3.11 -4.71 -8.54
N LEU A 166 3.23 -3.59 -7.83
CA LEU A 166 4.24 -3.35 -6.78
C LEU A 166 3.80 -3.90 -5.43
N THR A 167 2.53 -4.22 -5.30
CA THR A 167 1.90 -4.79 -4.11
C THR A 167 0.67 -5.59 -4.54
N SER A 168 0.28 -6.58 -3.76
CA SER A 168 -0.91 -7.40 -4.05
C SER A 168 -2.23 -6.65 -3.80
N SER A 169 -2.22 -5.72 -2.85
CA SER A 169 -3.35 -4.89 -2.48
C SER A 169 -2.88 -3.69 -1.67
N THR A 170 -3.71 -2.67 -1.56
CA THR A 170 -3.43 -1.48 -0.75
C THR A 170 -4.65 -1.06 0.06
N VAL A 171 -4.39 -0.31 1.13
CA VAL A 171 -5.44 0.38 1.88
C VAL A 171 -5.26 1.88 1.75
N GLY A 172 -6.32 2.55 1.31
CA GLY A 172 -6.40 3.99 1.15
C GLY A 172 -7.52 4.60 1.98
N THR A 173 -7.80 5.89 1.76
CA THR A 173 -8.92 6.62 2.35
C THR A 173 -9.75 7.28 1.26
N ASP A 174 -11.07 7.40 1.47
CA ASP A 174 -11.99 7.99 0.50
C ASP A 174 -13.02 8.85 1.23
N THR A 175 -12.91 10.16 1.11
CA THR A 175 -13.89 11.12 1.61
C THR A 175 -14.81 11.56 0.47
N GLY A 176 -14.25 12.08 -0.61
CA GLY A 176 -14.99 12.56 -1.77
C GLY A 176 -14.73 11.78 -3.07
N GLY A 177 -14.07 10.60 -3.00
CA GLY A 177 -13.69 9.82 -4.18
C GLY A 177 -12.26 9.27 -4.14
N SER A 178 -11.50 9.53 -3.07
CA SER A 178 -10.04 9.34 -3.01
C SER A 178 -9.54 7.88 -3.04
N ILE A 179 -10.41 6.88 -3.15
CA ILE A 179 -10.09 5.49 -3.53
C ILE A 179 -10.67 5.22 -4.91
N ARG A 180 -11.94 5.52 -5.12
CA ARG A 180 -12.69 5.15 -6.32
C ARG A 180 -12.19 5.84 -7.57
N GLN A 181 -11.91 7.15 -7.48
CA GLN A 181 -11.42 7.94 -8.62
C GLN A 181 -10.01 7.48 -9.05
N PRO A 182 -8.99 7.40 -8.19
CA PRO A 182 -7.69 6.91 -8.63
C PRO A 182 -7.72 5.44 -9.08
N ALA A 183 -8.60 4.60 -8.53
CA ALA A 183 -8.80 3.24 -9.03
C ALA A 183 -9.30 3.24 -10.48
N SER A 184 -10.27 4.13 -10.80
CA SER A 184 -10.77 4.31 -12.16
C SER A 184 -9.67 4.77 -13.13
N PHE A 185 -8.83 5.73 -12.72
CA PHE A 185 -7.76 6.28 -13.55
C PHE A 185 -6.62 5.30 -13.83
N THR A 186 -6.41 4.35 -12.93
CA THR A 186 -5.33 3.36 -13.03
C THR A 186 -5.82 1.94 -13.39
N GLY A 187 -7.10 1.79 -13.75
CA GLY A 187 -7.67 0.54 -14.25
C GLY A 187 -7.71 -0.60 -13.23
N ILE A 188 -7.93 -0.29 -11.93
CA ILE A 188 -8.03 -1.28 -10.86
C ILE A 188 -9.40 -1.23 -10.16
N VAL A 189 -9.68 -2.21 -9.32
CA VAL A 189 -10.88 -2.21 -8.47
C VAL A 189 -10.62 -1.39 -7.21
N GLY A 190 -11.47 -0.37 -6.98
CA GLY A 190 -11.46 0.45 -5.76
C GLY A 190 -12.78 0.30 -4.99
N LEU A 191 -12.70 -0.15 -3.74
CA LEU A 191 -13.86 -0.31 -2.86
C LEU A 191 -13.85 0.70 -1.73
N LYS A 192 -14.89 1.51 -1.63
CA LYS A 192 -15.21 2.32 -0.45
C LYS A 192 -16.37 1.67 0.30
N PRO A 193 -16.16 1.13 1.51
CA PRO A 193 -17.24 0.55 2.30
C PRO A 193 -18.23 1.63 2.75
N THR A 194 -19.41 1.20 3.19
CA THR A 194 -20.39 2.08 3.84
C THR A 194 -19.75 2.79 5.03
N TYR A 195 -20.06 4.08 5.19
CA TYR A 195 -19.59 4.89 6.31
C TYR A 195 -19.83 4.21 7.67
N GLY A 196 -18.85 4.28 8.55
CA GLY A 196 -18.93 3.67 9.89
C GLY A 196 -18.61 2.16 9.95
N ARG A 197 -18.39 1.48 8.83
CA ARG A 197 -18.04 0.04 8.82
C ARG A 197 -16.59 -0.21 9.21
N CYS A 198 -15.70 0.76 9.01
CA CYS A 198 -14.29 0.67 9.38
C CYS A 198 -13.95 1.74 10.42
N SER A 199 -13.13 1.39 11.40
CA SER A 199 -12.60 2.35 12.36
C SER A 199 -11.69 3.36 11.65
N ARG A 200 -11.77 4.63 12.06
CA ARG A 200 -10.87 5.70 11.61
C ARG A 200 -9.79 6.05 12.63
N TRP A 201 -9.78 5.34 13.78
CA TRP A 201 -8.77 5.60 14.80
C TRP A 201 -7.36 5.34 14.30
N GLY A 202 -6.46 6.29 14.53
CA GLY A 202 -5.08 6.21 14.07
C GLY A 202 -4.88 6.56 12.59
N ILE A 203 -5.87 7.19 11.95
CA ILE A 203 -5.73 7.73 10.59
C ILE A 203 -5.61 9.25 10.69
N VAL A 204 -4.62 9.85 10.03
CA VAL A 204 -4.52 11.31 9.90
C VAL A 204 -5.78 11.80 9.18
N ALA A 205 -6.55 12.67 9.85
CA ALA A 205 -7.86 13.07 9.37
C ALA A 205 -7.78 14.05 8.19
N PHE A 206 -8.72 13.92 7.25
CA PHE A 206 -9.03 14.96 6.25
C PHE A 206 -10.29 15.71 6.67
N ALA A 207 -11.38 14.99 6.87
CA ALA A 207 -12.63 15.53 7.35
C ALA A 207 -13.02 14.78 8.63
N SER A 208 -13.27 15.50 9.68
CA SER A 208 -13.63 14.98 11.01
C SER A 208 -15.12 14.70 11.14
#